data_70b2df1c15391339a47a2b3a1e169cec
#
_entry.id   70b2df1c15391339a47a2b3a1e169cec
#
_cell.length_a   1.000
_cell.length_b   1.000
_cell.length_c   1.000
_cell.angle_alpha   90.00
_cell.angle_beta   90.00
_cell.angle_gamma   90.00
#
_symmetry.space_group_name_H-M   'P 1'
#
loop_
_entity.id
_entity.type
_entity.pdbx_description
1 polymer ?
#
loop_
_entity_poly.entity_id
_entity_poly.type
_entity_poly.pdbx_seq_one_letter_code
_entity_poly.pdbx_strand_id
1 'polypeptide(L)'
;MTVESPAGGARMAGEERRLQILRVAVSLFSERGFRGTTTKEIAHAAGVSEAMVFRHFATKEELYAAILDHKACSGDRFEPAEMAADAISRKDDRGVFESLALGALNHHENDPEFQRLLLHSALEKHELAQMFFDEFVRRVYEFLGGYIRERQREGALIEMDPAIVVRCFIGMVMHHSLNNNLWDPRRRLLNISNESAAEHFTDILLNGISRKS
;
A
#
# COMPACT_ATOMS: atom_id res chain seq x y z
N MET A 1 31.24 32.54 -23.51
CA MET A 1 30.78 32.61 -22.11
C MET A 1 29.26 32.35 -22.13
N THR A 2 28.88 31.12 -21.96
CA THR A 2 27.48 30.69 -21.89
C THR A 2 27.02 30.82 -20.44
N VAL A 3 26.07 31.71 -20.21
CA VAL A 3 25.44 31.92 -18.90
C VAL A 3 24.49 30.75 -18.66
N GLU A 4 24.83 29.83 -17.73
CA GLU A 4 23.95 28.81 -17.24
C GLU A 4 22.76 29.44 -16.51
N SER A 5 21.58 29.01 -16.87
CA SER A 5 20.29 29.50 -16.39
C SER A 5 20.05 29.09 -14.93
N PRO A 6 19.70 29.98 -14.00
CA PRO A 6 19.46 29.67 -12.59
C PRO A 6 18.11 28.93 -12.34
N ALA A 7 17.39 28.56 -13.39
CA ALA A 7 16.04 27.94 -13.28
C ALA A 7 16.04 26.51 -12.74
N GLY A 8 17.12 25.75 -12.89
CA GLY A 8 17.21 24.36 -12.43
C GLY A 8 17.30 24.22 -10.92
N GLY A 9 18.09 25.04 -10.26
CA GLY A 9 18.29 24.97 -8.81
C GLY A 9 17.07 25.41 -8.00
N ALA A 10 16.35 26.43 -8.45
CA ALA A 10 15.14 26.89 -7.77
C ALA A 10 13.97 25.90 -7.92
N ARG A 11 13.89 25.18 -9.04
CA ARG A 11 12.88 24.14 -9.29
C ARG A 11 13.16 22.91 -8.43
N MET A 12 14.39 22.45 -8.32
CA MET A 12 14.81 21.35 -7.44
C MET A 12 14.53 21.68 -5.96
N ALA A 13 14.88 22.90 -5.51
CA ALA A 13 14.56 23.34 -4.15
C ALA A 13 13.05 23.38 -3.86
N GLY A 14 12.22 23.65 -4.86
CA GLY A 14 10.76 23.61 -4.76
C GLY A 14 10.22 22.20 -4.60
N GLU A 15 10.69 21.24 -5.39
CA GLU A 15 10.32 19.83 -5.30
C GLU A 15 10.78 19.20 -3.99
N GLU A 16 12.01 19.45 -3.57
CA GLU A 16 12.53 18.99 -2.28
C GLU A 16 11.65 19.49 -1.11
N ARG A 17 11.23 20.75 -1.19
CA ARG A 17 10.34 21.35 -0.18
C ARG A 17 8.96 20.73 -0.20
N ARG A 18 8.40 20.47 -1.37
CA ARG A 18 7.13 19.78 -1.53
C ARG A 18 7.18 18.38 -0.89
N LEU A 19 8.23 17.63 -1.17
CA LEU A 19 8.45 16.30 -0.59
C LEU A 19 8.63 16.34 0.94
N GLN A 20 9.33 17.35 1.45
CA GLN A 20 9.49 17.55 2.90
C GLN A 20 8.14 17.77 3.59
N ILE A 21 7.28 18.63 3.01
CA ILE A 21 5.94 18.90 3.53
C ILE A 21 5.10 17.60 3.50
N LEU A 22 5.15 16.84 2.40
CA LEU A 22 4.43 15.57 2.27
C LEU A 22 4.85 14.55 3.32
N ARG A 23 6.15 14.34 3.55
CA ARG A 23 6.64 13.41 4.58
C ARG A 23 6.13 13.76 5.98
N VAL A 24 6.21 15.04 6.33
CA VAL A 24 5.71 15.53 7.62
C VAL A 24 4.19 15.36 7.73
N ALA A 25 3.47 15.62 6.65
CA ALA A 25 2.02 15.45 6.61
C ALA A 25 1.60 13.98 6.78
N VAL A 26 2.31 13.03 6.12
CA VAL A 26 2.08 11.59 6.30
C VAL A 26 2.19 11.20 7.78
N SER A 27 3.27 11.63 8.45
CA SER A 27 3.49 11.31 9.86
C SER A 27 2.37 11.86 10.75
N LEU A 28 2.03 13.15 10.63
CA LEU A 28 0.99 13.77 11.44
C LEU A 28 -0.40 13.19 11.16
N PHE A 29 -0.76 12.97 9.90
CA PHE A 29 -2.04 12.37 9.55
C PHE A 29 -2.13 10.90 9.98
N SER A 30 -1.03 10.16 9.97
CA SER A 30 -1.01 8.77 10.44
C SER A 30 -1.22 8.66 11.96
N GLU A 31 -0.84 9.69 12.73
CA GLU A 31 -0.98 9.73 14.17
C GLU A 31 -2.35 10.25 14.64
N ARG A 32 -2.88 11.27 13.95
CA ARG A 32 -4.01 12.08 14.44
C ARG A 32 -5.21 12.11 13.51
N GLY A 33 -5.11 11.47 12.36
CA GLY A 33 -6.12 11.53 11.30
C GLY A 33 -6.16 12.88 10.58
N PHE A 34 -7.04 12.96 9.57
CA PHE A 34 -7.22 14.19 8.80
C PHE A 34 -7.79 15.32 9.66
N ARG A 35 -8.84 15.03 10.45
CA ARG A 35 -9.51 16.04 11.29
C ARG A 35 -8.65 16.52 12.43
N GLY A 36 -7.81 15.65 12.99
CA GLY A 36 -6.94 15.95 14.13
C GLY A 36 -5.66 16.71 13.79
N THR A 37 -5.40 17.02 12.49
CA THR A 37 -4.17 17.67 12.04
C THR A 37 -4.50 18.98 11.33
N THR A 38 -3.76 20.05 11.63
CA THR A 38 -3.91 21.37 10.98
C THR A 38 -2.73 21.68 10.05
N THR A 39 -2.96 22.51 9.03
CA THR A 39 -1.90 23.00 8.13
C THR A 39 -0.82 23.78 8.87
N LYS A 40 -1.20 24.48 9.95
CA LYS A 40 -0.26 25.20 10.82
C LYS A 40 0.69 24.24 11.54
N GLU A 41 0.21 23.10 12.05
CA GLU A 41 1.05 22.08 12.69
C GLU A 41 1.99 21.44 11.68
N ILE A 42 1.50 21.15 10.47
CA ILE A 42 2.31 20.62 9.37
C ILE A 42 3.41 21.62 9.01
N ALA A 43 3.08 22.90 8.85
CA ALA A 43 4.05 23.95 8.56
C ALA A 43 5.11 24.06 9.65
N HIS A 44 4.71 24.06 10.91
CA HIS A 44 5.62 24.12 12.07
C HIS A 44 6.58 22.91 12.09
N ALA A 45 6.04 21.70 11.95
CA ALA A 45 6.85 20.48 11.97
C ALA A 45 7.76 20.36 10.73
N ALA A 46 7.35 20.90 9.57
CA ALA A 46 8.18 20.98 8.37
C ALA A 46 9.19 22.14 8.38
N GLY A 47 9.19 22.99 9.42
CA GLY A 47 10.10 24.15 9.50
C GLY A 47 9.84 25.21 8.43
N VAL A 48 8.58 25.37 8.00
CA VAL A 48 8.17 26.33 6.97
C VAL A 48 7.04 27.23 7.47
N SER A 49 6.72 28.30 6.75
CA SER A 49 5.51 29.08 7.00
C SER A 49 4.27 28.37 6.47
N GLU A 50 3.11 28.61 7.06
CA GLU A 50 1.82 28.07 6.55
C GLU A 50 1.54 28.57 5.12
N ALA A 51 1.93 29.80 4.79
CA ALA A 51 1.86 30.34 3.42
C ALA A 51 2.71 29.51 2.43
N MET A 52 3.84 28.93 2.90
CA MET A 52 4.63 28.03 2.08
C MET A 52 3.91 26.70 1.82
N VAL A 53 3.20 26.16 2.80
CA VAL A 53 2.36 24.95 2.62
C VAL A 53 1.29 25.24 1.56
N PHE A 54 0.56 26.35 1.69
CA PHE A 54 -0.48 26.74 0.73
C PHE A 54 0.05 27.10 -0.67
N ARG A 55 1.32 27.46 -0.79
CA ARG A 55 1.97 27.64 -2.10
C ARG A 55 2.16 26.32 -2.85
N HIS A 56 2.37 25.21 -2.14
CA HIS A 56 2.57 23.87 -2.71
C HIS A 56 1.29 23.05 -2.82
N PHE A 57 0.32 23.32 -1.94
CA PHE A 57 -0.95 22.61 -1.85
C PHE A 57 -2.04 23.63 -1.49
N ALA A 58 -2.96 23.90 -2.42
CA ALA A 58 -3.93 24.97 -2.24
C ALA A 58 -4.87 24.72 -1.04
N THR A 59 -5.11 23.46 -0.71
CA THR A 59 -5.94 23.05 0.43
C THR A 59 -5.29 21.91 1.21
N LYS A 60 -5.81 21.64 2.39
CA LYS A 60 -5.40 20.48 3.20
C LYS A 60 -5.85 19.17 2.55
N GLU A 61 -6.98 19.16 1.88
CA GLU A 61 -7.51 18.07 1.08
C GLU A 61 -6.58 17.74 -0.09
N GLU A 62 -6.09 18.76 -0.81
CA GLU A 62 -5.11 18.58 -1.88
C GLU A 62 -3.80 17.99 -1.35
N LEU A 63 -3.30 18.49 -0.21
CA LEU A 63 -2.12 17.92 0.44
C LEU A 63 -2.35 16.44 0.81
N TYR A 64 -3.53 16.11 1.31
CA TYR A 64 -3.87 14.74 1.70
C TYR A 64 -3.99 13.82 0.47
N ALA A 65 -4.60 14.27 -0.61
CA ALA A 65 -4.68 13.52 -1.87
C ALA A 65 -3.30 13.33 -2.52
N ALA A 66 -2.44 14.35 -2.46
CA ALA A 66 -1.08 14.28 -3.00
C ALA A 66 -0.20 13.23 -2.30
N ILE A 67 -0.59 12.73 -1.13
CA ILE A 67 0.10 11.60 -0.48
C ILE A 67 -0.07 10.32 -1.30
N LEU A 68 -1.25 10.06 -1.85
CA LEU A 68 -1.47 8.89 -2.72
C LEU A 68 -0.60 8.96 -3.98
N ASP A 69 -0.61 10.12 -4.65
CA ASP A 69 0.21 10.33 -5.84
C ASP A 69 1.70 10.10 -5.52
N HIS A 70 2.16 10.63 -4.38
CA HIS A 70 3.54 10.46 -3.96
C HIS A 70 3.87 8.98 -3.69
N LYS A 71 2.99 8.26 -3.00
CA LYS A 71 3.16 6.83 -2.73
C LYS A 71 3.10 5.99 -4.00
N ALA A 72 2.25 6.36 -4.96
CA ALA A 72 2.18 5.72 -6.27
C ALA A 72 3.45 5.92 -7.11
N CYS A 73 4.14 7.07 -6.96
CA CYS A 73 5.32 7.44 -7.76
C CYS A 73 6.67 7.11 -7.10
N SER A 74 6.69 6.72 -5.81
CA SER A 74 7.94 6.62 -5.02
C SER A 74 8.75 5.34 -5.21
N GLY A 75 8.54 4.57 -6.28
CA GLY A 75 9.41 3.43 -6.63
C GLY A 75 9.18 2.13 -5.83
N ASP A 76 8.61 2.19 -4.63
CA ASP A 76 8.18 1.04 -3.83
C ASP A 76 6.77 0.58 -4.21
N ARG A 77 6.47 0.64 -5.52
CA ARG A 77 5.15 0.31 -6.02
C ARG A 77 4.90 -1.18 -5.93
N PHE A 78 3.86 -1.56 -5.20
CA PHE A 78 3.37 -2.94 -5.20
C PHE A 78 2.69 -3.22 -6.55
N GLU A 79 3.39 -3.89 -7.48
CA GLU A 79 2.87 -4.30 -8.78
C GLU A 79 2.68 -5.82 -8.82
N PRO A 80 1.47 -6.32 -8.54
CA PRO A 80 1.20 -7.76 -8.40
C PRO A 80 1.61 -8.57 -9.64
N ALA A 81 1.37 -8.04 -10.84
CA ALA A 81 1.67 -8.73 -12.08
C ALA A 81 3.19 -8.93 -12.28
N GLU A 82 4.01 -7.94 -11.95
CA GLU A 82 5.46 -8.03 -12.08
C GLU A 82 6.05 -8.98 -11.03
N MET A 83 5.57 -8.88 -9.79
CA MET A 83 6.01 -9.72 -8.67
C MET A 83 5.75 -11.21 -8.90
N ALA A 84 4.64 -11.55 -9.55
CA ALA A 84 4.23 -12.93 -9.80
C ALA A 84 4.59 -13.41 -11.22
N ALA A 85 5.21 -12.60 -12.08
CA ALA A 85 5.39 -12.88 -13.50
C ALA A 85 6.06 -14.22 -13.78
N ASP A 86 7.14 -14.52 -13.08
CA ASP A 86 7.89 -15.77 -13.24
C ASP A 86 7.08 -17.00 -12.80
N ALA A 87 6.42 -16.92 -11.66
CA ALA A 87 5.55 -17.99 -11.15
C ALA A 87 4.35 -18.22 -12.09
N ILE A 88 3.74 -17.17 -12.62
CA ILE A 88 2.64 -17.26 -13.60
C ILE A 88 3.12 -17.99 -14.86
N SER A 89 4.29 -17.62 -15.40
CA SER A 89 4.85 -18.23 -16.61
C SER A 89 5.05 -19.74 -16.46
N ARG A 90 5.35 -20.21 -15.26
CA ARG A 90 5.52 -21.62 -14.91
C ARG A 90 4.24 -22.32 -14.45
N LYS A 91 3.12 -21.60 -14.37
CA LYS A 91 1.86 -22.07 -13.78
C LYS A 91 2.02 -22.57 -12.35
N ASP A 92 2.92 -21.95 -11.60
CA ASP A 92 3.23 -22.24 -10.21
C ASP A 92 2.27 -21.45 -9.30
N ASP A 93 1.11 -22.04 -8.99
CA ASP A 93 0.09 -21.42 -8.14
C ASP A 93 0.66 -21.03 -6.77
N ARG A 94 1.52 -21.90 -6.19
CA ARG A 94 2.19 -21.61 -4.93
C ARG A 94 3.06 -20.35 -5.02
N GLY A 95 3.93 -20.30 -6.01
CA GLY A 95 4.84 -19.18 -6.22
C GLY A 95 4.09 -17.86 -6.43
N VAL A 96 2.93 -17.88 -7.11
CA VAL A 96 2.09 -16.69 -7.31
C VAL A 96 1.58 -16.15 -5.97
N PHE A 97 0.91 -16.98 -5.17
CA PHE A 97 0.33 -16.50 -3.90
C PHE A 97 1.40 -16.17 -2.85
N GLU A 98 2.48 -16.95 -2.78
CA GLU A 98 3.57 -16.74 -1.82
C GLU A 98 4.34 -15.45 -2.11
N SER A 99 4.70 -15.19 -3.37
CA SER A 99 5.39 -13.94 -3.74
C SER A 99 4.53 -12.71 -3.49
N LEU A 100 3.22 -12.77 -3.77
CA LEU A 100 2.30 -11.67 -3.51
C LEU A 100 2.06 -11.44 -2.02
N ALA A 101 1.93 -12.51 -1.23
CA ALA A 101 1.79 -12.40 0.22
C ALA A 101 3.04 -11.77 0.84
N LEU A 102 4.22 -12.31 0.52
CA LEU A 102 5.49 -11.81 1.05
C LEU A 102 5.73 -10.36 0.65
N GLY A 103 5.52 -10.03 -0.63
CA GLY A 103 5.67 -8.67 -1.11
C GLY A 103 4.75 -7.67 -0.42
N ALA A 104 3.48 -8.02 -0.24
CA ALA A 104 2.52 -7.17 0.46
C ALA A 104 2.89 -7.01 1.94
N LEU A 105 3.28 -8.08 2.62
CA LEU A 105 3.67 -8.04 4.03
C LEU A 105 4.91 -7.16 4.23
N ASN A 106 5.94 -7.32 3.40
CA ASN A 106 7.15 -6.51 3.46
C ASN A 106 6.85 -5.03 3.14
N HIS A 107 5.99 -4.76 2.15
CA HIS A 107 5.57 -3.40 1.84
C HIS A 107 4.88 -2.74 3.03
N HIS A 108 3.95 -3.44 3.71
CA HIS A 108 3.26 -2.92 4.89
C HIS A 108 4.19 -2.74 6.11
N GLU A 109 5.18 -3.61 6.29
CA GLU A 109 6.17 -3.49 7.37
C GLU A 109 7.11 -2.30 7.15
N ASN A 110 7.47 -2.02 5.89
CA ASN A 110 8.32 -0.89 5.53
C ASN A 110 7.60 0.47 5.62
N ASP A 111 6.26 0.49 5.54
CA ASP A 111 5.48 1.74 5.60
C ASP A 111 4.23 1.63 6.51
N PRO A 112 4.42 1.42 7.82
CA PRO A 112 3.31 1.32 8.77
C PRO A 112 2.57 2.65 8.96
N GLU A 113 3.21 3.79 8.66
CA GLU A 113 2.57 5.11 8.73
C GLU A 113 1.49 5.25 7.66
N PHE A 114 1.76 4.83 6.45
CA PHE A 114 0.77 4.87 5.37
C PHE A 114 -0.42 3.94 5.65
N GLN A 115 -0.17 2.75 6.20
CA GLN A 115 -1.24 1.84 6.61
C GLN A 115 -2.15 2.48 7.67
N ARG A 116 -1.58 3.14 8.70
CA ARG A 116 -2.35 3.87 9.72
C ARG A 116 -3.16 5.02 9.12
N LEU A 117 -2.56 5.77 8.21
CA LEU A 117 -3.21 6.88 7.50
C LEU A 117 -4.45 6.40 6.73
N LEU A 118 -4.35 5.28 6.01
CA LEU A 118 -5.49 4.69 5.30
C LEU A 118 -6.61 4.25 6.25
N LEU A 119 -6.25 3.68 7.40
CA LEU A 119 -7.25 3.30 8.42
C LEU A 119 -7.95 4.52 9.02
N HIS A 120 -7.21 5.59 9.36
CA HIS A 120 -7.80 6.84 9.80
C HIS A 120 -8.75 7.41 8.74
N SER A 121 -8.31 7.44 7.48
CA SER A 121 -9.13 7.89 6.36
C SER A 121 -10.45 7.11 6.26
N ALA A 122 -10.38 5.78 6.36
CA ALA A 122 -11.56 4.92 6.30
C ALA A 122 -12.53 5.17 7.48
N LEU A 123 -12.01 5.31 8.71
CA LEU A 123 -12.80 5.60 9.90
C LEU A 123 -13.45 6.97 9.86
N GLU A 124 -12.75 7.97 9.34
CA GLU A 124 -13.25 9.34 9.16
C GLU A 124 -14.18 9.49 7.94
N LYS A 125 -14.34 8.41 7.15
CA LYS A 125 -15.09 8.40 5.87
C LYS A 125 -14.55 9.45 4.88
N HIS A 126 -13.24 9.65 4.89
CA HIS A 126 -12.57 10.54 3.97
C HIS A 126 -12.36 9.85 2.62
N GLU A 127 -12.46 10.60 1.53
CA GLU A 127 -12.37 10.07 0.15
C GLU A 127 -11.03 9.39 -0.18
N LEU A 128 -9.93 9.72 0.52
CA LEU A 128 -8.62 9.11 0.30
C LEU A 128 -8.65 7.56 0.39
N ALA A 129 -9.37 7.01 1.37
CA ALA A 129 -9.49 5.55 1.50
C ALA A 129 -10.23 4.96 0.30
N GLN A 130 -11.25 5.66 -0.23
CA GLN A 130 -11.97 5.23 -1.41
C GLN A 130 -11.10 5.34 -2.67
N MET A 131 -10.35 6.43 -2.83
CA MET A 131 -9.40 6.60 -3.93
C MET A 131 -8.36 5.48 -3.92
N PHE A 132 -7.76 5.17 -2.76
CA PHE A 132 -6.82 4.07 -2.62
C PHE A 132 -7.47 2.72 -3.00
N PHE A 133 -8.67 2.46 -2.53
CA PHE A 133 -9.40 1.25 -2.88
C PHE A 133 -9.63 1.15 -4.39
N ASP A 134 -10.11 2.23 -5.02
CA ASP A 134 -10.44 2.24 -6.44
C ASP A 134 -9.20 2.15 -7.33
N GLU A 135 -8.09 2.71 -6.91
CA GLU A 135 -6.87 2.74 -7.72
C GLU A 135 -5.98 1.52 -7.51
N PHE A 136 -5.81 1.07 -6.26
CA PHE A 136 -4.84 0.02 -5.93
C PHE A 136 -5.52 -1.31 -5.60
N VAL A 137 -6.46 -1.33 -4.67
CA VAL A 137 -7.07 -2.58 -4.20
C VAL A 137 -7.85 -3.26 -5.32
N ARG A 138 -8.60 -2.49 -6.13
CA ARG A 138 -9.35 -3.02 -7.28
C ARG A 138 -8.42 -3.73 -8.27
N ARG A 139 -7.25 -3.18 -8.57
CA ARG A 139 -6.27 -3.83 -9.47
C ARG A 139 -5.82 -5.19 -8.95
N VAL A 140 -5.60 -5.31 -7.64
CA VAL A 140 -5.26 -6.62 -7.03
C VAL A 140 -6.40 -7.61 -7.21
N TYR A 141 -7.66 -7.19 -7.00
CA TYR A 141 -8.83 -8.04 -7.21
C TYR A 141 -9.00 -8.46 -8.67
N GLU A 142 -8.80 -7.55 -9.61
CA GLU A 142 -8.91 -7.83 -11.04
C GLU A 142 -7.82 -8.79 -11.50
N PHE A 143 -6.58 -8.54 -11.08
CA PHE A 143 -5.42 -9.37 -11.41
C PHE A 143 -5.56 -10.78 -10.85
N LEU A 144 -5.68 -10.93 -9.52
CA LEU A 144 -5.81 -12.25 -8.89
C LEU A 144 -7.09 -12.97 -9.29
N GLY A 145 -8.20 -12.25 -9.39
CA GLY A 145 -9.46 -12.82 -9.85
C GLY A 145 -9.36 -13.34 -11.29
N GLY A 146 -8.61 -12.65 -12.15
CA GLY A 146 -8.29 -13.11 -13.51
C GLY A 146 -7.46 -14.39 -13.52
N TYR A 147 -6.39 -14.40 -12.73
CA TYR A 147 -5.52 -15.56 -12.56
C TYR A 147 -6.30 -16.79 -12.05
N ILE A 148 -7.07 -16.64 -10.97
CA ILE A 148 -7.86 -17.72 -10.38
C ILE A 148 -8.85 -18.31 -11.43
N ARG A 149 -9.57 -17.45 -12.16
CA ARG A 149 -10.48 -17.90 -13.23
C ARG A 149 -9.79 -18.75 -14.29
N GLU A 150 -8.59 -18.33 -14.71
CA GLU A 150 -7.81 -19.08 -15.68
C GLU A 150 -7.42 -20.47 -15.14
N ARG A 151 -6.90 -20.52 -13.91
CA ARG A 151 -6.53 -21.78 -13.27
C ARG A 151 -7.71 -22.71 -13.01
N GLN A 152 -8.90 -22.17 -12.77
CA GLN A 152 -10.15 -22.93 -12.70
C GLN A 152 -10.54 -23.53 -14.04
N ARG A 153 -10.44 -22.76 -15.16
CA ARG A 153 -10.70 -23.29 -16.50
C ARG A 153 -9.73 -24.41 -16.90
N GLU A 154 -8.49 -24.31 -16.45
CA GLU A 154 -7.48 -25.36 -16.65
C GLU A 154 -7.69 -26.57 -15.72
N GLY A 155 -8.60 -26.49 -14.77
CA GLY A 155 -8.91 -27.57 -13.82
C GLY A 155 -7.89 -27.73 -12.69
N ALA A 156 -6.99 -26.77 -12.49
CA ALA A 156 -6.02 -26.80 -11.39
C ALA A 156 -6.65 -26.38 -10.05
N LEU A 157 -7.54 -25.39 -10.09
CA LEU A 157 -8.30 -24.92 -8.94
C LEU A 157 -9.76 -25.35 -9.03
N ILE A 158 -10.40 -25.54 -7.86
CA ILE A 158 -11.82 -25.85 -7.77
C ILE A 158 -12.66 -24.64 -8.21
N GLU A 159 -13.88 -24.88 -8.68
CA GLU A 159 -14.85 -23.83 -8.96
C GLU A 159 -15.33 -23.17 -7.67
N MET A 160 -14.98 -21.92 -7.48
CA MET A 160 -15.38 -21.04 -6.39
C MET A 160 -15.39 -19.61 -6.92
N ASP A 161 -16.22 -18.72 -6.37
CA ASP A 161 -16.18 -17.31 -6.74
C ASP A 161 -14.76 -16.73 -6.50
N PRO A 162 -14.06 -16.28 -7.55
CA PRO A 162 -12.71 -15.75 -7.42
C PRO A 162 -12.63 -14.57 -6.45
N ALA A 163 -13.67 -13.75 -6.35
CA ALA A 163 -13.69 -12.61 -5.44
C ALA A 163 -13.64 -13.05 -3.96
N ILE A 164 -14.27 -14.18 -3.63
CA ILE A 164 -14.21 -14.78 -2.27
C ILE A 164 -12.80 -15.27 -1.99
N VAL A 165 -12.17 -15.99 -2.94
CA VAL A 165 -10.80 -16.49 -2.78
C VAL A 165 -9.82 -15.32 -2.57
N VAL A 166 -9.90 -14.28 -3.41
CA VAL A 166 -9.07 -13.07 -3.27
C VAL A 166 -9.30 -12.40 -1.92
N ARG A 167 -10.54 -12.30 -1.46
CA ARG A 167 -10.85 -11.69 -0.16
C ARG A 167 -10.29 -12.49 1.00
N CYS A 168 -10.36 -13.82 0.96
CA CYS A 168 -9.74 -14.67 1.99
C CYS A 168 -8.22 -14.47 2.01
N PHE A 169 -7.58 -14.48 0.85
CA PHE A 169 -6.14 -14.25 0.73
C PHE A 169 -5.72 -12.88 1.29
N ILE A 170 -6.34 -11.81 0.79
CA ILE A 170 -6.06 -10.44 1.28
C ILE A 170 -6.37 -10.34 2.78
N GLY A 171 -7.44 -10.99 3.25
CA GLY A 171 -7.81 -10.98 4.67
C GLY A 171 -6.72 -11.55 5.58
N MET A 172 -6.10 -12.68 5.21
CA MET A 172 -4.98 -13.26 5.96
C MET A 172 -3.78 -12.33 5.99
N VAL A 173 -3.37 -11.80 4.83
CA VAL A 173 -2.24 -10.85 4.70
C VAL A 173 -2.48 -9.57 5.50
N MET A 174 -3.65 -8.95 5.33
CA MET A 174 -3.98 -7.70 6.03
C MET A 174 -4.10 -7.89 7.53
N HIS A 175 -4.74 -8.97 8.00
CA HIS A 175 -4.86 -9.24 9.42
C HIS A 175 -3.50 -9.44 10.08
N HIS A 176 -2.60 -10.21 9.46
CA HIS A 176 -1.23 -10.39 9.95
C HIS A 176 -0.48 -9.07 10.02
N SER A 177 -0.53 -8.28 8.96
CA SER A 177 0.10 -6.96 8.89
C SER A 177 -0.44 -6.00 9.98
N LEU A 178 -1.76 -5.94 10.19
CA LEU A 178 -2.36 -5.10 11.23
C LEU A 178 -1.95 -5.54 12.63
N ASN A 179 -1.87 -6.84 12.89
CA ASN A 179 -1.35 -7.34 14.17
C ASN A 179 0.07 -6.87 14.41
N ASN A 180 0.96 -7.07 13.43
CA ASN A 180 2.38 -6.75 13.58
C ASN A 180 2.67 -5.25 13.66
N ASN A 181 1.87 -4.42 12.97
CA ASN A 181 2.17 -2.99 12.86
C ASN A 181 1.38 -2.13 13.86
N LEU A 182 0.20 -2.59 14.32
CA LEU A 182 -0.69 -1.78 15.15
C LEU A 182 -0.99 -2.38 16.51
N TRP A 183 -1.43 -3.65 16.58
CA TRP A 183 -1.96 -4.23 17.82
C TRP A 183 -0.88 -4.86 18.69
N ASP A 184 0.08 -5.55 18.08
CA ASP A 184 1.23 -6.14 18.78
C ASP A 184 2.57 -5.85 18.08
N PRO A 185 2.97 -4.55 17.94
CA PRO A 185 4.21 -4.18 17.24
C PRO A 185 5.47 -4.73 17.91
N ARG A 186 5.35 -5.20 19.16
CA ARG A 186 6.43 -5.89 19.86
C ARG A 186 6.39 -7.42 19.68
N ARG A 187 5.43 -7.94 18.90
CA ARG A 187 5.25 -9.37 18.60
C ARG A 187 5.28 -10.28 19.84
N ARG A 188 4.67 -9.81 20.94
CA ARG A 188 4.67 -10.51 22.23
C ARG A 188 3.70 -11.69 22.25
N LEU A 189 2.58 -11.58 21.53
CA LEU A 189 1.59 -12.62 21.44
C LEU A 189 2.01 -13.68 20.42
N LEU A 190 2.48 -13.24 19.24
CA LEU A 190 2.79 -14.12 18.13
C LEU A 190 3.94 -13.53 17.30
N ASN A 191 5.10 -14.18 17.35
CA ASN A 191 6.28 -13.79 16.59
C ASN A 191 6.43 -14.69 15.35
N ILE A 192 5.72 -14.35 14.27
CA ILE A 192 5.80 -15.01 12.98
C ILE A 192 6.43 -14.05 11.98
N SER A 193 7.45 -14.51 11.23
CA SER A 193 8.07 -13.73 10.17
C SER A 193 7.14 -13.61 8.95
N ASN A 194 7.39 -12.61 8.10
CA ASN A 194 6.62 -12.42 6.87
C ASN A 194 6.78 -13.60 5.91
N GLU A 195 7.98 -14.21 5.85
CA GLU A 195 8.25 -15.40 5.04
C GLU A 195 7.39 -16.58 5.52
N SER A 196 7.42 -16.85 6.83
CA SER A 196 6.63 -17.94 7.40
C SER A 196 5.13 -17.71 7.24
N ALA A 197 4.68 -16.47 7.41
CA ALA A 197 3.28 -16.12 7.19
C ALA A 197 2.87 -16.31 5.71
N ALA A 198 3.68 -15.86 4.76
CA ALA A 198 3.41 -16.00 3.33
C ALA A 198 3.32 -17.47 2.91
N GLU A 199 4.27 -18.31 3.36
CA GLU A 199 4.28 -19.74 3.12
C GLU A 199 3.01 -20.41 3.65
N HIS A 200 2.70 -20.25 4.95
CA HIS A 200 1.57 -20.93 5.58
C HIS A 200 0.20 -20.40 5.12
N PHE A 201 0.06 -19.11 4.83
CA PHE A 201 -1.18 -18.58 4.25
C PHE A 201 -1.44 -19.14 2.87
N THR A 202 -0.38 -19.29 2.07
CA THR A 202 -0.46 -19.94 0.76
C THR A 202 -0.85 -21.41 0.89
N ASP A 203 -0.27 -22.14 1.84
CA ASP A 203 -0.63 -23.52 2.13
C ASP A 203 -2.11 -23.67 2.52
N ILE A 204 -2.59 -22.86 3.45
CA ILE A 204 -3.98 -22.87 3.90
C ILE A 204 -4.92 -22.58 2.72
N LEU A 205 -4.60 -21.56 1.91
CA LEU A 205 -5.40 -21.19 0.76
C LEU A 205 -5.45 -22.33 -0.26
N LEU A 206 -4.29 -22.81 -0.72
CA LEU A 206 -4.21 -23.81 -1.78
C LEU A 206 -4.80 -25.16 -1.35
N ASN A 207 -4.60 -25.60 -0.11
CA ASN A 207 -5.25 -26.80 0.41
C ASN A 207 -6.79 -26.71 0.42
N GLY A 208 -7.32 -25.48 0.49
CA GLY A 208 -8.76 -25.22 0.41
C GLY A 208 -9.31 -25.17 -1.02
N ILE A 209 -8.49 -24.76 -2.01
CA ILE A 209 -8.95 -24.48 -3.38
C ILE A 209 -8.30 -25.34 -4.47
N SER A 210 -7.24 -26.09 -4.20
CA SER A 210 -6.66 -27.02 -5.17
C SER A 210 -7.57 -28.21 -5.41
N ARG A 211 -7.69 -28.64 -6.66
CA ARG A 211 -8.42 -29.85 -6.99
C ARG A 211 -7.64 -31.07 -6.46
N LYS A 212 -8.28 -31.83 -5.58
CA LYS A 212 -7.71 -33.11 -5.12
C LYS A 212 -7.82 -34.11 -6.27
N SER A 213 -6.69 -34.67 -6.65
CA SER A 213 -6.59 -35.76 -7.66
C SER A 213 -7.37 -36.98 -7.20
#